data_adf351ed51001b34d1fd2e0af50579de
#
_entry.id   adf351ed51001b34d1fd2e0af50579de
#
_cell.length_a   1.000
_cell.length_b   1.000
_cell.length_c   1.000
_cell.angle_alpha   90.00
_cell.angle_beta   90.00
_cell.angle_gamma   90.00
#
_symmetry.space_group_name_H-M   'P 1'
#
loop_
_entity.id
_entity.type
_entity.pdbx_description
1 polymer ?
#
loop_
_entity_poly.entity_id
_entity_poly.type
_entity_poly.pdbx_seq_one_letter_code
_entity_poly.pdbx_strand_id
1 'polypeptide(L)'
;MNKKVFAMTLGTALLAATTAFAGDLLVGGCIYKFDDTHMTNVRNSMKAEADALGIDLELQDSQNRQPLQNDQVDTFITKGVNALVLNPVDRTASAPLVDKAKAAGIPVVFINREPEADVIASYDKVFYVGARAEESGTQSGEMIVDYFKANPGADKNGNGKIEYIMLKGEQGHQDATLRTEYSQKAMRDGGFEIVELGSDNANWDKVQATDKMKGFISAVGIEHIEAILCNNDDMALGAIEALKAEGYNTGDPAKFIPVVGVDATAPALAAMADGSLLGTVLNDAKNQGIAAMRLAKLSAEGAEITNDAVGYEVTDGKYVWVPYVKVTQANYKDFQ
;
A
#
# COMPACT_ATOMS: atom_id res chain seq x y z
N MET A 1 -14.35 -82.38 17.87
CA MET A 1 -13.65 -81.33 18.68
C MET A 1 -12.91 -80.39 17.73
N ASN A 2 -13.51 -79.29 17.35
CA ASN A 2 -12.88 -78.29 16.48
C ASN A 2 -12.68 -77.03 17.28
N LYS A 3 -11.43 -76.63 17.56
CA LYS A 3 -11.06 -75.35 18.16
C LYS A 3 -10.96 -74.32 17.06
N LYS A 4 -11.84 -73.31 17.08
CA LYS A 4 -11.70 -72.11 16.29
C LYS A 4 -10.79 -71.14 17.02
N VAL A 5 -9.67 -70.78 16.38
CA VAL A 5 -8.77 -69.73 16.84
C VAL A 5 -9.33 -68.40 16.27
N PHE A 6 -9.61 -67.46 17.18
CA PHE A 6 -10.01 -66.07 16.84
C PHE A 6 -8.74 -65.23 16.79
N ALA A 7 -8.39 -64.74 15.61
CA ALA A 7 -7.30 -63.79 15.45
C ALA A 7 -7.81 -62.38 15.68
N MET A 8 -7.32 -61.73 16.71
CA MET A 8 -7.63 -60.34 17.08
C MET A 8 -6.60 -59.43 16.41
N THR A 9 -7.03 -58.71 15.35
CA THR A 9 -6.20 -57.72 14.69
C THR A 9 -6.23 -56.44 15.51
N LEU A 10 -5.12 -56.08 16.13
CA LEU A 10 -4.88 -54.79 16.76
C LEU A 10 -4.68 -53.74 15.65
N GLY A 11 -5.67 -52.89 15.43
CA GLY A 11 -5.52 -51.71 14.62
C GLY A 11 -4.79 -50.61 15.40
N THR A 12 -3.56 -50.31 15.02
CA THR A 12 -2.81 -49.16 15.52
C THR A 12 -3.36 -47.90 14.88
N ALA A 13 -4.15 -47.15 15.63
CA ALA A 13 -4.51 -45.76 15.26
C ALA A 13 -3.27 -44.89 15.43
N LEU A 14 -2.74 -44.41 14.31
CA LEU A 14 -1.75 -43.34 14.32
C LEU A 14 -2.48 -42.06 14.74
N LEU A 15 -2.36 -41.65 16.00
CA LEU A 15 -2.65 -40.28 16.40
C LEU A 15 -1.56 -39.39 15.79
N ALA A 16 -1.92 -38.59 14.80
CA ALA A 16 -1.13 -37.45 14.40
C ALA A 16 -1.11 -36.47 15.58
N ALA A 17 -0.01 -36.44 16.32
CA ALA A 17 0.22 -35.42 17.32
C ALA A 17 0.39 -34.08 16.60
N THR A 18 -0.63 -33.24 16.63
CA THR A 18 -0.46 -31.81 16.38
C THR A 18 0.41 -31.29 17.51
N THR A 19 1.67 -31.02 17.21
CA THR A 19 2.55 -30.29 18.12
C THR A 19 1.99 -28.87 18.22
N ALA A 20 1.19 -28.61 19.25
CA ALA A 20 0.92 -27.26 19.68
C ALA A 20 2.28 -26.64 20.04
N PHE A 21 2.69 -25.61 19.33
CA PHE A 21 3.83 -24.78 19.71
C PHE A 21 3.53 -24.19 21.10
N ALA A 22 4.24 -24.64 22.13
CA ALA A 22 4.14 -24.14 23.50
C ALA A 22 5.06 -22.94 23.73
N GLY A 23 5.17 -22.04 22.75
CA GLY A 23 5.90 -20.80 22.80
C GLY A 23 5.15 -19.74 21.99
N ASP A 24 5.28 -18.48 22.40
CA ASP A 24 4.71 -17.36 21.65
C ASP A 24 5.26 -17.36 20.21
N LEU A 25 4.40 -17.19 19.23
CA LEU A 25 4.83 -17.09 17.83
C LEU A 25 5.67 -15.82 17.65
N LEU A 26 6.90 -15.98 17.16
CA LEU A 26 7.78 -14.86 16.82
C LEU A 26 7.66 -14.57 15.32
N VAL A 27 7.24 -13.36 14.95
CA VAL A 27 7.18 -12.89 13.58
C VAL A 27 8.19 -11.76 13.36
N GLY A 28 9.07 -11.93 12.36
CA GLY A 28 10.03 -10.92 11.95
C GLY A 28 9.47 -10.07 10.79
N GLY A 29 9.50 -8.75 10.92
CA GLY A 29 9.05 -7.85 9.86
C GLY A 29 10.15 -6.89 9.39
N CYS A 30 10.36 -6.82 8.06
CA CYS A 30 11.24 -5.83 7.44
C CYS A 30 10.40 -4.84 6.63
N ILE A 31 10.46 -3.56 6.98
CA ILE A 31 9.75 -2.48 6.30
C ILE A 31 10.75 -1.64 5.53
N TYR A 32 10.45 -1.28 4.29
CA TYR A 32 11.38 -0.59 3.40
C TYR A 32 11.95 0.70 4.02
N LYS A 33 11.11 1.49 4.71
CA LYS A 33 11.53 2.60 5.57
C LYS A 33 10.46 2.95 6.61
N PHE A 34 10.87 3.49 7.76
CA PHE A 34 9.96 3.77 8.88
C PHE A 34 9.35 5.17 8.84
N ASP A 35 9.93 6.11 8.13
CA ASP A 35 9.48 7.50 8.03
C ASP A 35 8.40 7.74 6.96
N ASP A 36 7.93 6.68 6.29
CA ASP A 36 6.78 6.69 5.40
C ASP A 36 5.48 6.71 6.22
N THR A 37 4.59 7.69 5.94
CA THR A 37 3.34 7.90 6.71
C THR A 37 2.38 6.72 6.56
N HIS A 38 2.18 6.20 5.34
CA HIS A 38 1.31 5.05 5.10
C HIS A 38 1.85 3.81 5.80
N MET A 39 3.15 3.50 5.63
CA MET A 39 3.76 2.34 6.27
C MET A 39 3.83 2.47 7.79
N THR A 40 3.84 3.68 8.35
CA THR A 40 3.67 3.89 9.80
C THR A 40 2.30 3.42 10.25
N ASN A 41 1.24 3.73 9.51
CA ASN A 41 -0.12 3.28 9.81
C ASN A 41 -0.24 1.74 9.69
N VAL A 42 0.34 1.14 8.64
CA VAL A 42 0.39 -0.33 8.48
C VAL A 42 1.11 -0.98 9.66
N ARG A 43 2.30 -0.49 10.04
CA ARG A 43 3.06 -0.99 11.21
C ARG A 43 2.27 -0.91 12.51
N ASN A 44 1.56 0.19 12.73
CA ASN A 44 0.73 0.36 13.93
C ASN A 44 -0.42 -0.66 13.95
N SER A 45 -1.05 -0.91 12.80
CA SER A 45 -2.08 -1.93 12.66
C SER A 45 -1.53 -3.34 12.88
N MET A 46 -0.36 -3.65 12.29
CA MET A 46 0.32 -4.93 12.51
C MET A 46 0.62 -5.17 14.00
N LYS A 47 1.12 -4.16 14.71
CA LYS A 47 1.40 -4.27 16.16
C LYS A 47 0.13 -4.53 16.96
N ALA A 48 -0.94 -3.76 16.69
CA ALA A 48 -2.22 -3.94 17.38
C ALA A 48 -2.82 -5.34 17.15
N GLU A 49 -2.75 -5.85 15.92
CA GLU A 49 -3.25 -7.20 15.61
C GLU A 49 -2.33 -8.29 16.19
N ALA A 50 -1.00 -8.08 16.18
CA ALA A 50 -0.05 -8.99 16.80
C ALA A 50 -0.34 -9.14 18.31
N ASP A 51 -0.53 -8.02 19.02
CA ASP A 51 -0.90 -8.01 20.44
C ASP A 51 -2.23 -8.77 20.69
N ALA A 52 -3.23 -8.55 19.83
CA ALA A 52 -4.53 -9.22 19.92
C ALA A 52 -4.44 -10.74 19.66
N LEU A 53 -3.50 -11.16 18.83
CA LEU A 53 -3.27 -12.56 18.46
C LEU A 53 -2.26 -13.29 19.37
N GLY A 54 -1.60 -12.59 20.30
CA GLY A 54 -0.54 -13.13 21.15
C GLY A 54 0.73 -13.48 20.35
N ILE A 55 1.08 -12.64 19.36
CA ILE A 55 2.28 -12.78 18.51
C ILE A 55 3.36 -11.82 19.02
N ASP A 56 4.57 -12.31 19.20
CA ASP A 56 5.76 -11.46 19.38
C ASP A 56 6.20 -10.94 18.01
N LEU A 57 5.97 -9.63 17.75
CA LEU A 57 6.27 -8.98 16.49
C LEU A 57 7.50 -8.09 16.61
N GLU A 58 8.57 -8.45 15.92
CA GLU A 58 9.77 -7.64 15.82
C GLU A 58 9.87 -6.98 14.44
N LEU A 59 9.91 -5.64 14.40
CA LEU A 59 9.98 -4.86 13.15
C LEU A 59 11.34 -4.18 13.01
N GLN A 60 11.91 -4.25 11.80
CA GLN A 60 13.15 -3.58 11.44
C GLN A 60 12.95 -2.62 10.29
N ASP A 61 13.62 -1.46 10.38
CA ASP A 61 13.71 -0.45 9.33
C ASP A 61 14.80 -0.80 8.34
N SER A 62 14.45 -1.04 7.09
CA SER A 62 15.42 -1.32 6.02
C SER A 62 16.05 -0.03 5.42
N GLN A 63 15.60 1.15 5.88
CA GLN A 63 16.18 2.45 5.51
C GLN A 63 16.30 2.67 3.99
N ASN A 64 15.34 2.15 3.23
CA ASN A 64 15.33 2.13 1.77
C ASN A 64 16.62 1.54 1.16
N ARG A 65 17.22 0.52 1.81
CA ARG A 65 18.46 -0.13 1.41
C ARG A 65 18.28 -1.63 1.27
N GLN A 66 18.20 -2.13 0.04
CA GLN A 66 17.99 -3.57 -0.22
C GLN A 66 19.06 -4.48 0.42
N PRO A 67 20.38 -4.14 0.41
CA PRO A 67 21.37 -4.96 1.12
C PRO A 67 21.09 -5.08 2.62
N LEU A 68 20.68 -3.98 3.28
CA LEU A 68 20.31 -4.01 4.69
C LEU A 68 19.10 -4.93 4.94
N GLN A 69 18.09 -4.87 4.07
CA GLN A 69 16.93 -5.76 4.17
C GLN A 69 17.33 -7.24 4.05
N ASN A 70 18.24 -7.55 3.15
CA ASN A 70 18.76 -8.91 2.99
C ASN A 70 19.44 -9.42 4.28
N ASP A 71 20.25 -8.58 4.94
CA ASP A 71 20.92 -8.90 6.21
C ASP A 71 19.91 -9.04 7.36
N GLN A 72 18.85 -8.23 7.35
CA GLN A 72 17.77 -8.31 8.35
C GLN A 72 17.00 -9.63 8.23
N VAL A 73 16.70 -10.07 7.01
CA VAL A 73 16.06 -11.36 6.76
C VAL A 73 16.95 -12.52 7.24
N ASP A 74 18.27 -12.48 6.96
CA ASP A 74 19.22 -13.48 7.47
C ASP A 74 19.27 -13.51 9.01
N THR A 75 19.18 -12.33 9.63
CA THR A 75 19.13 -12.20 11.09
C THR A 75 17.87 -12.84 11.67
N PHE A 76 16.69 -12.58 11.08
CA PHE A 76 15.44 -13.18 11.52
C PHE A 76 15.42 -14.72 11.32
N ILE A 77 15.93 -15.21 10.19
CA ILE A 77 16.06 -16.64 9.94
C ILE A 77 16.98 -17.30 11.01
N THR A 78 18.12 -16.68 11.31
CA THR A 78 19.06 -17.15 12.33
C THR A 78 18.44 -17.14 13.73
N LYS A 79 17.59 -16.13 14.02
CA LYS A 79 16.86 -16.01 15.28
C LYS A 79 15.75 -17.07 15.41
N GLY A 80 15.35 -17.71 14.31
CA GLY A 80 14.33 -18.76 14.29
C GLY A 80 12.91 -18.24 14.35
N VAL A 81 12.62 -17.13 13.63
CA VAL A 81 11.24 -16.63 13.51
C VAL A 81 10.33 -17.66 12.86
N ASN A 82 9.04 -17.63 13.24
CA ASN A 82 8.04 -18.56 12.73
C ASN A 82 7.43 -18.09 11.40
N ALA A 83 7.47 -16.80 11.12
CA ALA A 83 7.07 -16.20 9.84
C ALA A 83 7.81 -14.89 9.58
N LEU A 84 7.87 -14.48 8.31
CA LEU A 84 8.37 -13.18 7.87
C LEU A 84 7.24 -12.35 7.28
N VAL A 85 7.20 -11.05 7.61
CA VAL A 85 6.34 -10.05 6.94
C VAL A 85 7.25 -9.02 6.29
N LEU A 86 7.24 -8.95 4.95
CA LEU A 86 8.20 -8.18 4.19
C LEU A 86 7.50 -7.08 3.36
N ASN A 87 7.86 -5.84 3.58
CA ASN A 87 7.63 -4.75 2.64
C ASN A 87 8.94 -4.50 1.89
N PRO A 88 9.11 -5.03 0.66
CA PRO A 88 10.40 -5.03 -0.01
C PRO A 88 10.87 -3.62 -0.34
N VAL A 89 12.17 -3.38 -0.21
CA VAL A 89 12.80 -2.15 -0.71
C VAL A 89 12.67 -2.10 -2.23
N ASP A 90 13.11 -3.17 -2.87
CA ASP A 90 12.97 -3.39 -4.32
C ASP A 90 12.14 -4.66 -4.56
N ARG A 91 10.93 -4.50 -5.14
CA ARG A 91 10.04 -5.62 -5.44
C ARG A 91 10.67 -6.65 -6.39
N THR A 92 11.53 -6.19 -7.29
CA THR A 92 12.21 -7.05 -8.29
C THR A 92 13.37 -7.84 -7.69
N ALA A 93 13.86 -7.46 -6.51
CA ALA A 93 14.91 -8.15 -5.75
C ALA A 93 14.36 -9.10 -4.67
N SER A 94 13.08 -9.48 -4.73
CA SER A 94 12.42 -10.30 -3.69
C SER A 94 12.73 -11.80 -3.78
N ALA A 95 13.12 -12.32 -4.97
CA ALA A 95 13.37 -13.75 -5.14
C ALA A 95 14.42 -14.33 -4.15
N PRO A 96 15.60 -13.70 -3.93
CA PRO A 96 16.56 -14.20 -2.94
C PRO A 96 16.03 -14.24 -1.50
N LEU A 97 15.10 -13.33 -1.13
CA LEU A 97 14.47 -13.34 0.20
C LEU A 97 13.57 -14.57 0.37
N VAL A 98 12.81 -14.89 -0.68
CA VAL A 98 11.96 -16.09 -0.71
C VAL A 98 12.79 -17.35 -0.67
N ASP A 99 13.87 -17.44 -1.45
CA ASP A 99 14.76 -18.62 -1.48
C ASP A 99 15.36 -18.92 -0.09
N LYS A 100 15.80 -17.89 0.63
CA LYS A 100 16.29 -18.01 2.01
C LYS A 100 15.22 -18.52 2.97
N ALA A 101 14.03 -17.92 2.93
CA ALA A 101 12.90 -18.33 3.76
C ALA A 101 12.45 -19.75 3.45
N LYS A 102 12.38 -20.12 2.16
CA LYS A 102 12.06 -21.48 1.68
C LYS A 102 13.05 -22.51 2.18
N ALA A 103 14.36 -22.23 2.10
CA ALA A 103 15.40 -23.10 2.61
C ALA A 103 15.28 -23.35 4.13
N ALA A 104 14.79 -22.35 4.88
CA ALA A 104 14.51 -22.44 6.31
C ALA A 104 13.11 -22.99 6.65
N GLY A 105 12.23 -23.19 5.65
CA GLY A 105 10.85 -23.65 5.85
C GLY A 105 9.89 -22.57 6.41
N ILE A 106 10.32 -21.31 6.41
CA ILE A 106 9.63 -20.16 7.01
C ILE A 106 8.66 -19.54 5.98
N PRO A 107 7.37 -19.33 6.33
CA PRO A 107 6.44 -18.60 5.48
C PRO A 107 6.76 -17.12 5.36
N VAL A 108 6.38 -16.52 4.22
CA VAL A 108 6.58 -15.11 3.89
C VAL A 108 5.27 -14.46 3.50
N VAL A 109 4.93 -13.35 4.14
CA VAL A 109 3.83 -12.47 3.74
C VAL A 109 4.42 -11.15 3.24
N PHE A 110 4.30 -10.91 1.96
CA PHE A 110 4.64 -9.59 1.40
C PHE A 110 3.50 -8.61 1.62
N ILE A 111 3.82 -7.35 1.88
CA ILE A 111 2.83 -6.30 2.09
C ILE A 111 3.13 -5.08 1.23
N ASN A 112 2.07 -4.41 0.75
CA ASN A 112 2.08 -3.15 0.02
C ASN A 112 2.84 -3.19 -1.33
N ARG A 113 4.12 -3.52 -1.36
CA ARG A 113 4.93 -3.64 -2.58
C ARG A 113 4.87 -5.09 -3.10
N GLU A 114 4.15 -5.29 -4.20
CA GLU A 114 3.92 -6.63 -4.78
C GLU A 114 5.18 -7.15 -5.48
N PRO A 115 5.75 -8.30 -5.08
CA PRO A 115 6.80 -8.97 -5.86
C PRO A 115 6.29 -9.42 -7.23
N GLU A 116 7.20 -9.83 -8.12
CA GLU A 116 6.81 -10.46 -9.37
C GLU A 116 6.00 -11.75 -9.11
N ALA A 117 5.04 -12.06 -9.99
CA ALA A 117 4.10 -13.16 -9.78
C ALA A 117 4.80 -14.54 -9.70
N ASP A 118 5.91 -14.73 -10.43
CA ASP A 118 6.72 -15.94 -10.36
C ASP A 118 7.42 -16.10 -9.00
N VAL A 119 7.78 -15.01 -8.34
CA VAL A 119 8.33 -15.03 -6.98
C VAL A 119 7.26 -15.49 -5.98
N ILE A 120 6.04 -14.97 -6.07
CA ILE A 120 4.91 -15.40 -5.24
C ILE A 120 4.60 -16.89 -5.48
N ALA A 121 4.68 -17.36 -6.72
CA ALA A 121 4.41 -18.75 -7.10
C ALA A 121 5.55 -19.73 -6.73
N SER A 122 6.77 -19.24 -6.47
CA SER A 122 7.97 -20.07 -6.30
C SER A 122 7.99 -20.91 -5.01
N TYR A 123 7.16 -20.53 -4.03
CA TYR A 123 7.07 -21.22 -2.74
C TYR A 123 5.62 -21.21 -2.22
N ASP A 124 5.13 -22.38 -1.78
CA ASP A 124 3.73 -22.54 -1.35
C ASP A 124 3.34 -21.66 -0.16
N LYS A 125 4.32 -21.31 0.69
CA LYS A 125 4.10 -20.47 1.88
C LYS A 125 4.45 -19.00 1.64
N VAL A 126 4.29 -18.50 0.42
CA VAL A 126 4.40 -17.07 0.10
C VAL A 126 3.03 -16.51 -0.16
N PHE A 127 2.74 -15.36 0.44
CA PHE A 127 1.48 -14.63 0.34
C PHE A 127 1.74 -13.15 0.08
N TYR A 128 0.73 -12.45 -0.43
CA TYR A 128 0.76 -11.01 -0.62
C TYR A 128 -0.50 -10.37 -0.05
N VAL A 129 -0.32 -9.24 0.62
CA VAL A 129 -1.40 -8.35 1.09
C VAL A 129 -1.15 -6.95 0.57
N GLY A 130 -2.09 -6.41 -0.19
CA GLY A 130 -2.00 -5.06 -0.74
C GLY A 130 -3.29 -4.64 -1.41
N ALA A 131 -3.19 -3.72 -2.36
CA ALA A 131 -4.32 -3.18 -3.09
C ALA A 131 -3.99 -3.03 -4.58
N ARG A 132 -5.01 -2.96 -5.44
CA ARG A 132 -4.84 -2.83 -6.89
C ARG A 132 -4.63 -1.38 -7.27
N ALA A 133 -3.39 -0.98 -7.53
CA ALA A 133 -3.01 0.41 -7.76
C ALA A 133 -3.76 1.11 -8.90
N GLU A 134 -4.23 0.35 -9.89
CA GLU A 134 -5.08 0.81 -10.99
C GLU A 134 -6.36 1.46 -10.48
N GLU A 135 -6.96 0.91 -9.42
CA GLU A 135 -8.18 1.43 -8.83
C GLU A 135 -7.95 2.82 -8.23
N SER A 136 -6.85 3.00 -7.50
CA SER A 136 -6.53 4.30 -6.90
C SER A 136 -6.21 5.36 -7.95
N GLY A 137 -5.46 4.99 -9.00
CA GLY A 137 -5.21 5.89 -10.13
C GLY A 137 -6.52 6.32 -10.80
N THR A 138 -7.40 5.36 -11.10
CA THR A 138 -8.71 5.63 -11.70
C THR A 138 -9.55 6.58 -10.84
N GLN A 139 -9.67 6.30 -9.54
CA GLN A 139 -10.43 7.14 -8.61
C GLN A 139 -9.85 8.55 -8.49
N SER A 140 -8.53 8.69 -8.51
CA SER A 140 -7.86 10.01 -8.51
C SER A 140 -8.18 10.82 -9.75
N GLY A 141 -8.10 10.22 -10.94
CA GLY A 141 -8.46 10.89 -12.20
C GLY A 141 -9.94 11.25 -12.28
N GLU A 142 -10.84 10.37 -11.80
CA GLU A 142 -12.27 10.63 -11.72
C GLU A 142 -12.59 11.83 -10.82
N MET A 143 -11.91 12.00 -9.68
CA MET A 143 -12.12 13.18 -8.82
C MET A 143 -11.80 14.49 -9.55
N ILE A 144 -10.75 14.52 -10.36
CA ILE A 144 -10.42 15.69 -11.19
C ILE A 144 -11.51 15.92 -12.25
N VAL A 145 -11.94 14.86 -12.94
CA VAL A 145 -13.04 14.93 -13.92
C VAL A 145 -14.33 15.49 -13.31
N ASP A 146 -14.72 14.96 -12.15
CA ASP A 146 -15.92 15.38 -11.43
C ASP A 146 -15.82 16.86 -11.03
N TYR A 147 -14.64 17.29 -10.57
CA TYR A 147 -14.39 18.70 -10.24
C TYR A 147 -14.52 19.62 -11.45
N PHE A 148 -13.92 19.29 -12.59
CA PHE A 148 -14.00 20.09 -13.82
C PHE A 148 -15.42 20.15 -14.38
N LYS A 149 -16.16 19.05 -14.35
CA LYS A 149 -17.57 19.02 -14.77
C LYS A 149 -18.46 19.91 -13.88
N ALA A 150 -18.19 19.94 -12.57
CA ALA A 150 -18.94 20.77 -11.62
C ALA A 150 -18.51 22.24 -11.65
N ASN A 151 -17.28 22.54 -12.07
CA ASN A 151 -16.68 23.88 -12.04
C ASN A 151 -16.09 24.26 -13.41
N PRO A 152 -16.90 24.70 -14.40
CA PRO A 152 -16.39 25.03 -15.73
C PRO A 152 -15.29 26.10 -15.75
N GLY A 153 -15.21 26.96 -14.72
CA GLY A 153 -14.13 27.92 -14.56
C GLY A 153 -12.78 27.34 -14.10
N ALA A 154 -12.72 26.04 -13.86
CA ALA A 154 -11.46 25.35 -13.57
C ALA A 154 -10.55 25.26 -14.82
N ASP A 155 -11.14 25.21 -16.02
CA ASP A 155 -10.47 25.45 -17.30
C ASP A 155 -10.23 26.96 -17.43
N LYS A 156 -9.05 27.40 -16.96
CA LYS A 156 -8.71 28.81 -16.77
C LYS A 156 -8.54 29.57 -18.08
N ASN A 157 -8.11 28.89 -19.14
CA ASN A 157 -7.89 29.50 -20.45
C ASN A 157 -9.01 29.19 -21.46
N GLY A 158 -10.02 28.38 -21.09
CA GLY A 158 -11.19 28.04 -21.89
C GLY A 158 -10.89 27.15 -23.10
N ASN A 159 -9.83 26.38 -23.07
CA ASN A 159 -9.41 25.53 -24.20
C ASN A 159 -10.04 24.12 -24.21
N GLY A 160 -10.83 23.79 -23.18
CA GLY A 160 -11.51 22.49 -23.05
C GLY A 160 -10.61 21.34 -22.63
N LYS A 161 -9.40 21.61 -22.14
CA LYS A 161 -8.41 20.63 -21.70
C LYS A 161 -8.22 20.69 -20.18
N ILE A 162 -7.51 19.72 -19.62
CA ILE A 162 -7.00 19.77 -18.24
C ILE A 162 -5.49 19.89 -18.30
N GLU A 163 -4.96 21.01 -17.86
CA GLU A 163 -3.53 21.31 -17.81
C GLU A 163 -3.00 21.02 -16.39
N TYR A 164 -2.17 19.97 -16.25
CA TYR A 164 -1.87 19.42 -14.94
C TYR A 164 -0.39 19.18 -14.68
N ILE A 165 -0.04 19.11 -13.39
CA ILE A 165 1.24 18.62 -12.87
C ILE A 165 1.05 17.22 -12.28
N MET A 166 2.03 16.33 -12.50
CA MET A 166 2.07 14.99 -11.92
C MET A 166 3.29 14.82 -11.01
N LEU A 167 3.04 14.56 -9.71
CA LEU A 167 4.08 14.18 -8.75
C LEU A 167 4.03 12.66 -8.53
N LYS A 168 5.12 12.00 -8.92
CA LYS A 168 5.22 10.53 -8.94
C LYS A 168 6.01 10.01 -7.75
N GLY A 169 5.67 8.78 -7.33
CA GLY A 169 6.46 8.02 -6.36
C GLY A 169 7.86 7.67 -6.89
N GLU A 170 8.45 6.61 -6.35
CA GLU A 170 9.78 6.15 -6.76
C GLU A 170 9.78 5.63 -8.20
N GLN A 171 10.85 5.93 -8.92
CA GLN A 171 11.03 5.39 -10.27
C GLN A 171 11.09 3.85 -10.25
N GLY A 172 10.35 3.21 -11.14
CA GLY A 172 10.28 1.74 -11.23
C GLY A 172 9.32 1.09 -10.23
N HIS A 173 8.71 1.87 -9.34
CA HIS A 173 7.68 1.36 -8.43
C HIS A 173 6.38 1.10 -9.21
N GLN A 174 5.81 -0.11 -9.05
CA GLN A 174 4.59 -0.52 -9.76
C GLN A 174 3.42 0.44 -9.51
N ASP A 175 3.13 0.75 -8.24
CA ASP A 175 2.02 1.65 -7.89
C ASP A 175 2.22 3.05 -8.45
N ALA A 176 3.45 3.59 -8.46
CA ALA A 176 3.71 4.90 -9.05
C ALA A 176 3.37 4.92 -10.54
N THR A 177 3.75 3.87 -11.26
CA THR A 177 3.44 3.70 -12.68
C THR A 177 1.94 3.59 -12.91
N LEU A 178 1.27 2.66 -12.21
CA LEU A 178 -0.15 2.38 -12.40
C LEU A 178 -1.05 3.56 -11.95
N ARG A 179 -0.76 4.17 -10.80
CA ARG A 179 -1.50 5.37 -10.35
C ARG A 179 -1.38 6.51 -11.35
N THR A 180 -0.19 6.72 -11.93
CA THR A 180 0.02 7.74 -12.97
C THR A 180 -0.76 7.42 -14.23
N GLU A 181 -0.60 6.19 -14.77
CA GLU A 181 -1.24 5.77 -16.01
C GLU A 181 -2.77 5.80 -15.92
N TYR A 182 -3.32 5.22 -14.87
CA TYR A 182 -4.76 5.09 -14.72
C TYR A 182 -5.46 6.39 -14.34
N SER A 183 -4.78 7.32 -13.65
CA SER A 183 -5.34 8.64 -13.43
C SER A 183 -5.43 9.46 -14.73
N GLN A 184 -4.41 9.39 -15.57
CA GLN A 184 -4.44 10.00 -16.89
C GLN A 184 -5.50 9.35 -17.79
N LYS A 185 -5.62 8.01 -17.74
CA LYS A 185 -6.64 7.26 -18.47
C LYS A 185 -8.04 7.70 -18.03
N ALA A 186 -8.31 7.79 -16.73
CA ALA A 186 -9.60 8.19 -16.20
C ALA A 186 -9.99 9.62 -16.63
N MET A 187 -9.05 10.55 -16.66
CA MET A 187 -9.32 11.90 -17.18
C MET A 187 -9.71 11.90 -18.66
N ARG A 188 -9.02 11.10 -19.50
CA ARG A 188 -9.37 10.95 -20.93
C ARG A 188 -10.72 10.25 -21.10
N ASP A 189 -10.98 9.17 -20.38
CA ASP A 189 -12.24 8.42 -20.40
C ASP A 189 -13.42 9.31 -19.92
N GLY A 190 -13.12 10.27 -19.02
CA GLY A 190 -14.06 11.29 -18.55
C GLY A 190 -14.43 12.34 -19.59
N GLY A 191 -13.78 12.32 -20.76
CA GLY A 191 -14.07 13.16 -21.91
C GLY A 191 -13.17 14.38 -22.06
N PHE A 192 -12.07 14.46 -21.30
CA PHE A 192 -11.14 15.59 -21.39
C PHE A 192 -9.89 15.24 -22.21
N GLU A 193 -9.45 16.18 -23.03
CA GLU A 193 -8.06 16.20 -23.49
C GLU A 193 -7.18 16.67 -22.33
N ILE A 194 -6.03 16.05 -22.12
CA ILE A 194 -5.14 16.37 -21.00
C ILE A 194 -3.78 16.85 -21.50
N VAL A 195 -3.20 17.83 -20.82
CA VAL A 195 -1.87 18.38 -21.11
C VAL A 195 -1.02 18.29 -19.85
N GLU A 196 0.01 17.47 -19.88
CA GLU A 196 0.98 17.40 -18.80
C GLU A 196 1.96 18.58 -18.90
N LEU A 197 1.81 19.57 -18.03
CA LEU A 197 2.71 20.74 -17.98
C LEU A 197 4.07 20.36 -17.35
N GLY A 198 4.09 19.34 -16.52
CA GLY A 198 5.30 18.82 -15.92
C GLY A 198 5.04 17.58 -15.07
N SER A 199 6.06 16.71 -14.98
CA SER A 199 6.04 15.57 -14.08
C SER A 199 7.44 15.24 -13.57
N ASP A 200 7.53 14.82 -12.30
CA ASP A 200 8.81 14.36 -11.73
C ASP A 200 8.57 13.39 -10.58
N ASN A 201 9.62 12.61 -10.24
CA ASN A 201 9.59 11.73 -9.09
C ASN A 201 9.90 12.53 -7.81
N ALA A 202 9.00 12.45 -6.85
CA ALA A 202 9.19 13.01 -5.51
C ALA A 202 9.28 11.92 -4.42
N ASN A 203 9.40 10.65 -4.84
CA ASN A 203 9.80 9.49 -4.03
C ASN A 203 8.96 9.32 -2.75
N TRP A 204 7.65 9.54 -2.84
CA TRP A 204 6.69 9.47 -1.72
C TRP A 204 6.96 10.51 -0.61
N ASP A 205 7.80 11.51 -0.86
CA ASP A 205 8.35 12.43 0.14
C ASP A 205 7.76 13.83 0.00
N LYS A 206 7.26 14.38 1.11
CA LYS A 206 6.62 15.70 1.16
C LYS A 206 7.58 16.83 0.78
N VAL A 207 8.84 16.78 1.29
CA VAL A 207 9.82 17.86 1.09
C VAL A 207 10.24 17.90 -0.37
N GLN A 208 10.55 16.72 -0.95
CA GLN A 208 10.88 16.62 -2.37
C GLN A 208 9.72 17.10 -3.25
N ALA A 209 8.47 16.73 -2.91
CA ALA A 209 7.29 17.20 -3.63
C ALA A 209 7.13 18.73 -3.56
N THR A 210 7.37 19.33 -2.39
CA THR A 210 7.36 20.81 -2.22
C THR A 210 8.38 21.47 -3.13
N ASP A 211 9.62 20.96 -3.17
CA ASP A 211 10.68 21.53 -4.00
C ASP A 211 10.41 21.37 -5.50
N LYS A 212 9.91 20.18 -5.91
CA LYS A 212 9.52 19.93 -7.31
C LYS A 212 8.39 20.85 -7.72
N MET A 213 7.36 21.02 -6.87
CA MET A 213 6.21 21.88 -7.18
C MET A 213 6.62 23.34 -7.30
N LYS A 214 7.50 23.87 -6.44
CA LYS A 214 8.09 25.22 -6.61
C LYS A 214 8.81 25.36 -7.94
N GLY A 215 9.55 24.35 -8.36
CA GLY A 215 10.20 24.29 -9.67
C GLY A 215 9.20 24.40 -10.83
N PHE A 216 8.10 23.65 -10.78
CA PHE A 216 7.05 23.70 -11.80
C PHE A 216 6.36 25.07 -11.82
N ILE A 217 5.99 25.62 -10.66
CA ILE A 217 5.40 26.96 -10.57
C ILE A 217 6.30 28.01 -11.23
N SER A 218 7.61 27.95 -10.96
CA SER A 218 8.58 28.86 -11.57
C SER A 218 8.73 28.66 -13.07
N ALA A 219 8.60 27.44 -13.57
CA ALA A 219 8.83 27.10 -14.97
C ALA A 219 7.64 27.43 -15.88
N VAL A 220 6.41 27.16 -15.41
CA VAL A 220 5.20 27.27 -16.25
C VAL A 220 4.27 28.42 -15.83
N GLY A 221 4.43 28.98 -14.63
CA GLY A 221 3.49 29.94 -14.05
C GLY A 221 2.31 29.27 -13.36
N ILE A 222 1.99 29.69 -12.15
CA ILE A 222 0.92 29.08 -11.34
C ILE A 222 -0.48 29.27 -11.96
N GLU A 223 -0.65 30.36 -12.72
CA GLU A 223 -1.88 30.69 -13.42
C GLU A 223 -2.24 29.69 -14.52
N HIS A 224 -1.26 28.92 -15.03
CA HIS A 224 -1.47 27.91 -16.06
C HIS A 224 -1.72 26.51 -15.49
N ILE A 225 -1.49 26.31 -14.18
CA ILE A 225 -1.71 25.00 -13.55
C ILE A 225 -3.17 24.89 -13.13
N GLU A 226 -3.87 23.90 -13.68
CA GLU A 226 -5.30 23.69 -13.47
C GLU A 226 -5.63 22.51 -12.55
N ALA A 227 -4.72 21.51 -12.48
CA ALA A 227 -4.85 20.38 -11.57
C ALA A 227 -3.48 19.85 -11.14
N ILE A 228 -3.43 19.17 -9.99
CA ILE A 228 -2.24 18.48 -9.51
C ILE A 228 -2.62 17.08 -9.06
N LEU A 229 -1.99 16.08 -9.67
CA LEU A 229 -2.15 14.68 -9.30
C LEU A 229 -0.88 14.20 -8.59
N CYS A 230 -1.06 13.58 -7.44
CA CYS A 230 0.04 13.05 -6.64
C CYS A 230 -0.19 11.56 -6.38
N ASN A 231 0.86 10.75 -6.51
CA ASN A 231 0.71 9.31 -6.29
C ASN A 231 0.50 8.94 -4.81
N ASN A 232 0.76 9.87 -3.85
CA ASN A 232 0.39 9.70 -2.44
C ASN A 232 0.05 11.03 -1.77
N ASP A 233 -0.43 10.96 -0.52
CA ASP A 233 -0.84 12.12 0.27
C ASP A 233 0.32 13.01 0.71
N ASP A 234 1.46 12.42 1.10
CA ASP A 234 2.62 13.21 1.53
C ASP A 234 3.10 14.14 0.39
N MET A 235 3.12 13.63 -0.84
CA MET A 235 3.43 14.47 -2.01
C MET A 235 2.32 15.50 -2.30
N ALA A 236 1.04 15.15 -2.11
CA ALA A 236 -0.07 16.10 -2.26
C ALA A 236 0.03 17.24 -1.24
N LEU A 237 0.35 16.93 0.01
CA LEU A 237 0.59 17.93 1.06
C LEU A 237 1.81 18.80 0.75
N GLY A 238 2.86 18.22 0.15
CA GLY A 238 4.01 19.00 -0.32
C GLY A 238 3.65 19.97 -1.45
N ALA A 239 2.84 19.53 -2.42
CA ALA A 239 2.33 20.41 -3.46
C ALA A 239 1.48 21.55 -2.89
N ILE A 240 0.56 21.24 -1.96
CA ILE A 240 -0.28 22.23 -1.28
C ILE A 240 0.56 23.26 -0.52
N GLU A 241 1.65 22.83 0.12
CA GLU A 241 2.55 23.75 0.81
C GLU A 241 3.20 24.76 -0.15
N ALA A 242 3.63 24.31 -1.34
CA ALA A 242 4.14 25.18 -2.37
C ALA A 242 3.05 26.14 -2.92
N LEU A 243 1.81 25.65 -3.11
CA LEU A 243 0.69 26.48 -3.53
C LEU A 243 0.33 27.54 -2.49
N LYS A 244 0.29 27.18 -1.19
CA LYS A 244 0.01 28.12 -0.09
C LYS A 244 1.05 29.23 0.01
N ALA A 245 2.31 28.96 -0.32
CA ALA A 245 3.36 29.98 -0.37
C ALA A 245 3.10 31.05 -1.44
N GLU A 246 2.38 30.71 -2.52
CA GLU A 246 1.93 31.63 -3.59
C GLU A 246 0.53 32.20 -3.35
N GLY A 247 -0.08 31.92 -2.18
CA GLY A 247 -1.41 32.38 -1.81
C GLY A 247 -2.56 31.62 -2.47
N TYR A 248 -2.31 30.42 -2.99
CA TYR A 248 -3.32 29.49 -3.51
C TYR A 248 -3.73 28.48 -2.44
N ASN A 249 -4.89 27.83 -2.62
CA ASN A 249 -5.44 26.81 -1.70
C ASN A 249 -5.47 27.26 -0.22
N THR A 250 -5.75 28.54 0.01
CA THR A 250 -5.83 29.18 1.35
C THR A 250 -7.25 29.55 1.76
N GLY A 251 -8.27 29.02 1.05
CA GLY A 251 -9.69 29.28 1.31
C GLY A 251 -10.36 30.26 0.35
N ASP A 252 -9.61 30.90 -0.55
CA ASP A 252 -10.17 31.70 -1.64
C ASP A 252 -10.53 30.78 -2.82
N PRO A 253 -11.82 30.60 -3.17
CA PRO A 253 -12.22 29.73 -4.28
C PRO A 253 -11.64 30.15 -5.64
N ALA A 254 -11.35 31.46 -5.85
CA ALA A 254 -10.74 31.96 -7.09
C ALA A 254 -9.26 31.56 -7.23
N LYS A 255 -8.64 31.15 -6.13
CA LYS A 255 -7.24 30.68 -6.05
C LYS A 255 -7.13 29.23 -5.62
N PHE A 256 -8.14 28.42 -5.92
CA PHE A 256 -8.09 26.98 -5.65
C PHE A 256 -7.62 26.22 -6.89
N ILE A 257 -6.60 25.39 -6.73
CA ILE A 257 -6.16 24.40 -7.70
C ILE A 257 -6.48 23.02 -7.11
N PRO A 258 -7.29 22.17 -7.78
CA PRO A 258 -7.60 20.85 -7.28
C PRO A 258 -6.33 19.99 -7.20
N VAL A 259 -6.09 19.45 -5.99
CA VAL A 259 -5.01 18.52 -5.69
C VAL A 259 -5.62 17.22 -5.21
N VAL A 260 -5.16 16.09 -5.73
CA VAL A 260 -5.57 14.74 -5.28
C VAL A 260 -4.37 13.93 -4.83
N GLY A 261 -4.57 13.13 -3.77
CA GLY A 261 -3.60 12.22 -3.21
C GLY A 261 -4.09 10.77 -3.18
N VAL A 262 -3.36 9.91 -2.50
CA VAL A 262 -3.71 8.52 -2.16
C VAL A 262 -3.17 8.24 -0.77
N ASP A 263 -3.86 7.51 0.04
CA ASP A 263 -3.64 6.87 1.34
C ASP A 263 -4.69 7.27 2.37
N ALA A 264 -5.37 8.41 2.25
CA ALA A 264 -6.28 9.01 3.22
C ALA A 264 -5.63 9.13 4.62
N THR A 265 -4.42 9.66 4.66
CA THR A 265 -3.69 9.87 5.91
C THR A 265 -4.35 10.96 6.76
N ALA A 266 -4.18 10.90 8.09
CA ALA A 266 -4.76 11.93 8.97
C ALA A 266 -4.37 13.36 8.58
N PRO A 267 -3.12 13.68 8.17
CA PRO A 267 -2.79 15.01 7.64
C PRO A 267 -3.53 15.38 6.35
N ALA A 268 -3.77 14.42 5.44
CA ALA A 268 -4.53 14.66 4.22
C ALA A 268 -6.02 14.91 4.52
N LEU A 269 -6.62 14.14 5.44
CA LEU A 269 -7.99 14.38 5.91
C LEU A 269 -8.14 15.76 6.58
N ALA A 270 -7.11 16.22 7.31
CA ALA A 270 -7.07 17.57 7.84
C ALA A 270 -6.99 18.64 6.74
N ALA A 271 -6.22 18.40 5.66
CA ALA A 271 -6.16 19.28 4.49
C ALA A 271 -7.47 19.27 3.68
N MET A 272 -8.23 18.17 3.71
CA MET A 272 -9.61 18.16 3.18
C MET A 272 -10.55 19.01 4.06
N ALA A 273 -10.40 18.94 5.37
CA ALA A 273 -11.22 19.69 6.32
C ALA A 273 -10.99 21.22 6.20
N ASP A 274 -9.75 21.67 5.93
CA ASP A 274 -9.42 23.08 5.71
C ASP A 274 -9.67 23.54 4.27
N GLY A 275 -10.09 22.63 3.37
CA GLY A 275 -10.42 22.92 1.99
C GLY A 275 -9.21 23.07 1.05
N SER A 276 -8.00 22.72 1.48
CA SER A 276 -6.80 22.84 0.64
C SER A 276 -6.54 21.61 -0.24
N LEU A 277 -7.10 20.44 0.10
CA LEU A 277 -7.05 19.20 -0.68
C LEU A 277 -8.43 18.87 -1.24
N LEU A 278 -8.54 18.58 -2.54
CA LEU A 278 -9.80 18.20 -3.18
C LEU A 278 -10.30 16.83 -2.68
N GLY A 279 -9.41 15.86 -2.64
CA GLY A 279 -9.72 14.50 -2.25
C GLY A 279 -8.50 13.59 -2.21
N THR A 280 -8.71 12.41 -1.67
CA THR A 280 -7.71 11.34 -1.62
C THR A 280 -8.37 9.99 -1.87
N VAL A 281 -7.59 8.93 -1.95
CA VAL A 281 -8.09 7.55 -2.07
C VAL A 281 -7.55 6.76 -0.89
N LEU A 282 -8.44 6.21 -0.05
CA LEU A 282 -8.02 5.38 1.08
C LEU A 282 -7.29 4.14 0.58
N ASN A 283 -6.03 4.02 0.95
CA ASN A 283 -5.24 2.81 0.92
C ASN A 283 -5.28 2.22 2.34
N ASP A 284 -6.12 1.23 2.58
CA ASP A 284 -6.53 0.83 3.93
C ASP A 284 -5.42 0.12 4.70
N ALA A 285 -4.54 0.92 5.29
CA ALA A 285 -3.40 0.47 6.10
C ALA A 285 -3.83 -0.43 7.27
N LYS A 286 -5.00 -0.16 7.86
CA LYS A 286 -5.53 -0.93 8.99
C LYS A 286 -5.83 -2.36 8.56
N ASN A 287 -6.60 -2.53 7.52
CA ASN A 287 -6.99 -3.85 7.04
C ASN A 287 -5.83 -4.61 6.39
N GLN A 288 -4.87 -3.90 5.76
CA GLN A 288 -3.63 -4.54 5.29
C GLN A 288 -2.80 -5.10 6.46
N GLY A 289 -2.61 -4.35 7.54
CA GLY A 289 -1.87 -4.82 8.72
C GLY A 289 -2.53 -6.01 9.40
N ILE A 290 -3.86 -5.97 9.56
CA ILE A 290 -4.65 -7.08 10.13
C ILE A 290 -4.51 -8.35 9.27
N ALA A 291 -4.74 -8.25 7.97
CA ALA A 291 -4.66 -9.40 7.06
C ALA A 291 -3.25 -10.01 7.04
N ALA A 292 -2.21 -9.17 7.05
CA ALA A 292 -0.82 -9.62 7.08
C ALA A 292 -0.49 -10.44 8.32
N MET A 293 -0.91 -9.98 9.50
CA MET A 293 -0.65 -10.70 10.76
C MET A 293 -1.43 -12.00 10.86
N ARG A 294 -2.68 -12.05 10.40
CA ARG A 294 -3.48 -13.28 10.35
C ARG A 294 -2.88 -14.31 9.40
N LEU A 295 -2.47 -13.90 8.21
CA LEU A 295 -1.77 -14.79 7.26
C LEU A 295 -0.45 -15.31 7.84
N ALA A 296 0.34 -14.45 8.49
CA ALA A 296 1.60 -14.84 9.12
C ALA A 296 1.36 -15.89 10.21
N LYS A 297 0.35 -15.69 11.07
CA LYS A 297 -0.03 -16.65 12.12
C LYS A 297 -0.46 -17.99 11.54
N LEU A 298 -1.48 -17.99 10.66
CA LEU A 298 -2.04 -19.22 10.09
C LEU A 298 -0.98 -20.02 9.33
N SER A 299 -0.15 -19.35 8.54
CA SER A 299 0.90 -20.02 7.78
C SER A 299 2.03 -20.57 8.67
N ALA A 300 2.38 -19.88 9.77
CA ALA A 300 3.34 -20.37 10.77
C ALA A 300 2.83 -21.59 11.52
N GLU A 301 1.55 -21.63 11.85
CA GLU A 301 0.88 -22.75 12.50
C GLU A 301 0.60 -23.93 11.56
N GLY A 302 0.79 -23.75 10.24
CA GLY A 302 0.40 -24.74 9.23
C GLY A 302 -1.11 -24.95 9.14
N ALA A 303 -1.88 -23.95 9.54
CA ALA A 303 -3.33 -23.95 9.46
C ALA A 303 -3.80 -23.72 8.02
N GLU A 304 -5.03 -24.13 7.71
CA GLU A 304 -5.62 -23.88 6.41
C GLU A 304 -5.91 -22.39 6.21
N ILE A 305 -5.48 -21.85 5.07
CA ILE A 305 -5.71 -20.47 4.67
C ILE A 305 -7.06 -20.38 3.98
N THR A 306 -8.08 -19.94 4.71
CA THR A 306 -9.44 -19.73 4.20
C THR A 306 -9.85 -18.26 4.37
N ASN A 307 -10.86 -17.82 3.59
CA ASN A 307 -11.43 -16.48 3.71
C ASN A 307 -11.90 -16.19 5.15
N ASP A 308 -12.58 -17.13 5.77
CA ASP A 308 -13.10 -16.98 7.13
C ASP A 308 -11.96 -16.86 8.16
N ALA A 309 -10.90 -17.67 8.03
CA ALA A 309 -9.78 -17.65 8.97
C ALA A 309 -8.93 -16.35 8.84
N VAL A 310 -8.74 -15.86 7.62
CA VAL A 310 -8.06 -14.59 7.35
C VAL A 310 -8.97 -13.40 7.66
N GLY A 311 -10.28 -13.54 7.44
CA GLY A 311 -11.27 -12.48 7.54
C GLY A 311 -11.35 -11.59 6.29
N TYR A 312 -10.72 -12.01 5.20
CA TYR A 312 -10.68 -11.34 3.90
C TYR A 312 -10.72 -12.38 2.79
N GLU A 313 -11.13 -11.96 1.58
CA GLU A 313 -11.05 -12.83 0.42
C GLU A 313 -9.59 -13.13 0.06
N VAL A 314 -9.27 -14.41 -0.05
CA VAL A 314 -7.96 -14.91 -0.47
C VAL A 314 -8.06 -15.37 -1.91
N THR A 315 -7.57 -14.57 -2.84
CA THR A 315 -7.57 -14.87 -4.27
C THR A 315 -6.40 -15.81 -4.60
N ASP A 316 -6.66 -16.83 -5.43
CA ASP A 316 -5.68 -17.81 -5.88
C ASP A 316 -4.88 -18.50 -4.74
N GLY A 317 -5.43 -18.49 -3.52
CA GLY A 317 -4.78 -19.02 -2.32
C GLY A 317 -3.53 -18.27 -1.88
N LYS A 318 -3.25 -17.08 -2.42
CA LYS A 318 -2.00 -16.34 -2.27
C LYS A 318 -2.16 -14.85 -1.97
N TYR A 319 -3.24 -14.22 -2.47
CA TYR A 319 -3.39 -12.78 -2.46
C TYR A 319 -4.57 -12.34 -1.60
N VAL A 320 -4.36 -11.32 -0.80
CA VAL A 320 -5.43 -10.55 -0.16
C VAL A 320 -5.41 -9.15 -0.74
N TRP A 321 -6.43 -8.82 -1.50
CA TRP A 321 -6.62 -7.51 -2.10
C TRP A 321 -7.57 -6.68 -1.24
N VAL A 322 -7.01 -5.68 -0.56
CA VAL A 322 -7.78 -4.72 0.23
C VAL A 322 -8.25 -3.60 -0.73
N PRO A 323 -9.56 -3.37 -0.88
CA PRO A 323 -10.06 -2.44 -1.88
C PRO A 323 -9.71 -0.99 -1.53
N TYR A 324 -9.48 -0.18 -2.55
CA TYR A 324 -9.39 1.26 -2.41
C TYR A 324 -10.77 1.90 -2.24
N VAL A 325 -10.84 3.04 -1.53
CA VAL A 325 -12.08 3.81 -1.35
C VAL A 325 -11.85 5.27 -1.70
N LYS A 326 -12.65 5.81 -2.63
CA LYS A 326 -12.62 7.24 -3.00
C LYS A 326 -13.07 8.08 -1.81
N VAL A 327 -12.23 9.03 -1.38
CA VAL A 327 -12.47 9.95 -0.26
C VAL A 327 -12.60 11.37 -0.78
N THR A 328 -13.79 11.92 -0.62
CA THR A 328 -14.19 13.25 -1.11
C THR A 328 -14.74 14.11 0.03
N GLN A 329 -15.10 15.34 -0.24
CA GLN A 329 -15.77 16.22 0.73
C GLN A 329 -17.08 15.64 1.28
N ALA A 330 -17.70 14.68 0.57
CA ALA A 330 -18.95 14.08 1.00
C ALA A 330 -18.78 13.03 2.12
N ASN A 331 -17.60 12.36 2.20
CA ASN A 331 -17.40 11.22 3.09
C ASN A 331 -16.10 11.25 3.91
N TYR A 332 -15.22 12.27 3.77
CA TYR A 332 -13.91 12.27 4.45
C TYR A 332 -14.02 12.15 5.99
N LYS A 333 -15.14 12.58 6.58
CA LYS A 333 -15.38 12.53 8.02
C LYS A 333 -15.53 11.10 8.55
N ASP A 334 -15.89 10.16 7.69
CA ASP A 334 -16.05 8.76 8.05
C ASP A 334 -14.69 8.07 8.26
N PHE A 335 -13.60 8.74 7.86
CA PHE A 335 -12.22 8.23 7.91
C PHE A 335 -11.31 8.99 8.92
N GLN A 336 -11.89 9.97 9.67
CA GLN A 336 -11.16 10.74 10.69
C GLN A 336 -11.00 9.98 12.01
#